data_1f017796946ec2c89c5a2fe43452a1c4
#
_entry.id   1f017796946ec2c89c5a2fe43452a1c4
#
_cell.length_a   1.000
_cell.length_b   1.000
_cell.length_c   1.000
_cell.angle_alpha   90.00
_cell.angle_beta   90.00
_cell.angle_gamma   90.00
#
_symmetry.space_group_name_H-M   'P 1'
#
loop_
_entity.id
_entity.type
_entity.pdbx_description
1 polymer ?
#
loop_
_entity_poly.entity_id
_entity_poly.type
_entity_poly.pdbx_seq_one_letter_code
_entity_poly.pdbx_strand_id
1 'polypeptide(L)'
;MKKISFILTIAFLFTSCQNNESSHSENVGEILSGNNKGSTYSVGSMDHAQLALDFSTAFVNQDYDFVNQENYLETVFFYPEKGLDRLEFDLPSLIELAKSMHEPYDSIRRNVYDVIPVVPSHDEDLTVVMFPFTETRYRKDGEIERYRFYERHYIRGGKIAGVRKWSQEE
;
A
#
# COMPACT_ATOMS: atom_id res chain seq x y z
N MET A 1 -35.03 -28.20 -69.18
CA MET A 1 -35.36 -28.09 -67.75
C MET A 1 -34.12 -27.63 -67.01
N LYS A 2 -33.99 -26.38 -66.71
CA LYS A 2 -32.81 -25.77 -66.01
C LYS A 2 -33.16 -25.66 -64.50
N LYS A 3 -32.42 -26.35 -63.65
CA LYS A 3 -32.50 -26.24 -62.16
C LYS A 3 -31.67 -25.03 -61.76
N ILE A 4 -32.32 -24.02 -61.23
CA ILE A 4 -31.70 -22.85 -60.62
C ILE A 4 -31.46 -23.22 -59.14
N SER A 5 -30.18 -23.35 -58.79
CA SER A 5 -29.74 -23.55 -57.41
C SER A 5 -29.61 -22.20 -56.71
N PHE A 6 -30.46 -21.95 -55.69
CA PHE A 6 -30.47 -20.71 -54.92
C PHE A 6 -29.53 -20.92 -53.74
N ILE A 7 -28.34 -20.33 -53.83
CA ILE A 7 -27.37 -20.33 -52.71
C ILE A 7 -27.72 -19.17 -51.80
N LEU A 8 -28.27 -19.49 -50.64
CA LEU A 8 -28.58 -18.53 -49.58
C LEU A 8 -27.31 -18.26 -48.77
N THR A 9 -26.64 -17.14 -49.06
CA THR A 9 -25.47 -16.69 -48.31
C THR A 9 -25.96 -15.98 -47.02
N ILE A 10 -25.85 -16.68 -45.89
CA ILE A 10 -26.13 -16.10 -44.56
C ILE A 10 -24.88 -15.32 -44.14
N ALA A 11 -24.91 -14.00 -44.24
CA ALA A 11 -23.92 -13.10 -43.69
C ALA A 11 -24.13 -13.03 -42.18
N PHE A 12 -23.29 -13.68 -41.40
CA PHE A 12 -23.19 -13.50 -39.97
C PHE A 12 -22.55 -12.14 -39.72
N LEU A 13 -23.36 -11.14 -39.41
CA LEU A 13 -22.92 -9.88 -38.81
C LEU A 13 -22.50 -10.15 -37.37
N PHE A 14 -21.23 -10.41 -37.14
CA PHE A 14 -20.64 -10.32 -35.82
C PHE A 14 -20.66 -8.85 -35.39
N THR A 15 -21.70 -8.40 -34.75
CA THR A 15 -21.68 -7.19 -33.94
C THR A 15 -20.76 -7.48 -32.77
N SER A 16 -19.46 -7.17 -32.93
CA SER A 16 -18.54 -7.03 -31.82
C SER A 16 -19.10 -5.91 -30.95
N CYS A 17 -19.76 -6.25 -29.85
CA CYS A 17 -19.89 -5.33 -28.73
C CYS A 17 -18.49 -5.02 -28.24
N GLN A 18 -17.87 -3.96 -28.75
CA GLN A 18 -16.81 -3.28 -28.03
C GLN A 18 -17.47 -2.71 -26.78
N ASN A 19 -17.39 -3.46 -25.69
CA ASN A 19 -17.49 -2.89 -24.37
C ASN A 19 -16.33 -1.88 -24.28
N ASN A 20 -16.61 -0.61 -24.63
CA ASN A 20 -15.86 0.49 -24.08
C ASN A 20 -16.14 0.44 -22.57
N GLU A 21 -15.40 -0.39 -21.85
CA GLU A 21 -15.15 -0.15 -20.45
C GLU A 21 -14.41 1.21 -20.41
N SER A 22 -15.21 2.29 -20.38
CA SER A 22 -14.73 3.52 -19.79
C SER A 22 -14.31 3.13 -18.39
N SER A 23 -13.01 3.05 -18.14
CA SER A 23 -12.43 2.91 -16.81
C SER A 23 -12.76 4.19 -16.04
N HIS A 24 -14.03 4.38 -15.68
CA HIS A 24 -14.37 5.21 -14.57
C HIS A 24 -13.79 4.50 -13.36
N SER A 25 -12.62 4.93 -12.92
CA SER A 25 -12.10 4.55 -11.62
C SER A 25 -13.21 4.89 -10.62
N GLU A 26 -13.88 3.87 -10.10
CA GLU A 26 -14.94 4.06 -9.12
C GLU A 26 -14.35 4.82 -7.94
N ASN A 27 -14.97 5.96 -7.56
CA ASN A 27 -14.58 6.66 -6.37
C ASN A 27 -14.94 5.80 -5.15
N VAL A 28 -13.92 5.42 -4.37
CA VAL A 28 -14.06 4.55 -3.21
C VAL A 28 -14.02 5.31 -1.88
N GLY A 29 -13.95 6.65 -1.93
CA GLY A 29 -13.95 7.50 -0.75
C GLY A 29 -13.65 8.94 -1.05
N GLU A 30 -13.71 9.80 -0.01
CA GLU A 30 -13.48 11.25 -0.09
C GLU A 30 -12.66 11.74 1.11
N ILE A 31 -11.82 12.75 0.90
CA ILE A 31 -11.10 13.46 1.96
C ILE A 31 -12.02 14.52 2.56
N LEU A 32 -12.41 14.34 3.81
CA LEU A 32 -13.41 15.19 4.47
C LEU A 32 -12.83 16.42 5.18
N SER A 33 -11.50 16.54 5.31
CA SER A 33 -10.85 17.62 6.05
C SER A 33 -9.45 17.95 5.54
N GLY A 34 -8.92 19.11 5.98
CA GLY A 34 -7.59 19.56 5.61
C GLY A 34 -7.54 20.23 4.23
N ASN A 35 -6.32 20.47 3.73
CA ASN A 35 -6.08 21.23 2.50
C ASN A 35 -6.63 20.52 1.24
N ASN A 36 -6.77 19.21 1.28
CA ASN A 36 -7.24 18.39 0.15
C ASN A 36 -8.69 17.93 0.32
N LYS A 37 -9.47 18.64 1.16
CA LYS A 37 -10.91 18.35 1.34
C LYS A 37 -11.64 18.37 0.01
N GLY A 38 -12.49 17.37 -0.23
CA GLY A 38 -13.26 17.18 -1.45
C GLY A 38 -12.53 16.34 -2.52
N SER A 39 -11.24 16.04 -2.34
CA SER A 39 -10.57 15.06 -3.20
C SER A 39 -11.09 13.66 -2.92
N THR A 40 -11.27 12.90 -3.99
CA THR A 40 -11.77 11.52 -3.94
C THR A 40 -10.62 10.52 -3.98
N TYR A 41 -10.92 9.27 -3.66
CA TYR A 41 -9.99 8.15 -3.85
C TYR A 41 -10.50 7.23 -4.95
N SER A 42 -9.56 6.70 -5.73
CA SER A 42 -9.76 5.56 -6.63
C SER A 42 -8.95 4.36 -6.15
N VAL A 43 -9.23 3.16 -6.68
CA VAL A 43 -8.46 1.96 -6.36
C VAL A 43 -7.04 2.09 -6.91
N GLY A 44 -6.04 1.79 -6.09
CA GLY A 44 -4.62 1.82 -6.44
C GLY A 44 -4.08 0.47 -6.92
N SER A 45 -2.79 0.46 -7.29
CA SER A 45 -2.10 -0.74 -7.78
C SER A 45 -1.87 -1.77 -6.67
N MET A 46 -2.10 -3.04 -6.98
CA MET A 46 -1.73 -4.16 -6.10
C MET A 46 -0.22 -4.37 -6.01
N ASP A 47 0.57 -3.91 -6.98
CA ASP A 47 2.05 -3.95 -6.87
C ASP A 47 2.52 -3.01 -5.77
N HIS A 48 1.88 -1.84 -5.61
CA HIS A 48 2.17 -0.94 -4.49
C HIS A 48 1.72 -1.53 -3.16
N ALA A 49 0.58 -2.24 -3.13
CA ALA A 49 0.16 -2.98 -1.93
C ALA A 49 1.20 -4.05 -1.55
N GLN A 50 1.73 -4.78 -2.53
CA GLN A 50 2.76 -5.79 -2.31
C GLN A 50 4.05 -5.16 -1.77
N LEU A 51 4.52 -4.03 -2.32
CA LEU A 51 5.70 -3.31 -1.81
C LEU A 51 5.55 -2.94 -0.33
N ALA A 52 4.35 -2.49 0.10
CA ALA A 52 4.08 -2.19 1.50
C ALA A 52 4.08 -3.44 2.39
N LEU A 53 3.59 -4.58 1.89
CA LEU A 53 3.63 -5.86 2.60
C LEU A 53 5.06 -6.41 2.68
N ASP A 54 5.86 -6.25 1.64
CA ASP A 54 7.28 -6.64 1.61
C ASP A 54 8.08 -5.83 2.63
N PHE A 55 7.81 -4.51 2.74
CA PHE A 55 8.36 -3.69 3.82
C PHE A 55 7.99 -4.25 5.20
N SER A 56 6.71 -4.57 5.43
CA SER A 56 6.26 -5.12 6.71
C SER A 56 6.97 -6.45 7.03
N THR A 57 7.19 -7.29 6.02
CA THR A 57 7.89 -8.56 6.14
C THR A 57 9.38 -8.35 6.41
N ALA A 58 10.04 -7.45 5.68
CA ALA A 58 11.44 -7.09 5.88
C ALA A 58 11.68 -6.55 7.30
N PHE A 59 10.76 -5.69 7.79
CA PHE A 59 10.86 -5.15 9.15
C PHE A 59 10.83 -6.27 10.20
N VAL A 60 9.85 -7.20 10.17
CA VAL A 60 9.78 -8.30 11.16
C VAL A 60 10.97 -9.24 11.08
N ASN A 61 11.55 -9.42 9.90
CA ASN A 61 12.70 -10.29 9.66
C ASN A 61 14.05 -9.60 9.93
N GLN A 62 14.05 -8.30 10.31
CA GLN A 62 15.25 -7.49 10.47
C GLN A 62 16.11 -7.42 9.19
N ASP A 63 15.45 -7.48 8.03
CA ASP A 63 16.09 -7.34 6.73
C ASP A 63 16.30 -5.86 6.41
N TYR A 64 17.42 -5.32 6.87
CA TYR A 64 17.77 -3.92 6.66
C TYR A 64 18.22 -3.62 5.24
N ASP A 65 18.60 -4.63 4.45
CA ASP A 65 19.00 -4.47 3.05
C ASP A 65 17.80 -4.09 2.17
N PHE A 66 16.58 -4.35 2.64
CA PHE A 66 15.36 -3.88 2.00
C PHE A 66 15.29 -2.34 1.95
N VAL A 67 15.95 -1.64 2.90
CA VAL A 67 16.01 -0.17 2.94
C VAL A 67 17.10 0.33 1.97
N ASN A 68 16.74 0.46 0.71
CA ASN A 68 17.64 0.85 -0.38
C ASN A 68 16.94 1.78 -1.38
N GLN A 69 17.67 2.31 -2.36
CA GLN A 69 17.17 3.25 -3.36
C GLN A 69 16.21 2.62 -4.39
N GLU A 70 16.12 1.30 -4.47
CA GLU A 70 15.13 0.63 -5.32
C GLU A 70 13.75 0.69 -4.69
N ASN A 71 13.66 0.50 -3.36
CA ASN A 71 12.42 0.41 -2.61
C ASN A 71 11.97 1.75 -1.99
N TYR A 72 12.89 2.71 -1.80
CA TYR A 72 12.62 3.96 -1.08
C TYR A 72 13.06 5.21 -1.86
N LEU A 73 12.41 6.34 -1.58
CA LEU A 73 12.96 7.66 -1.93
C LEU A 73 14.19 7.97 -1.05
N GLU A 74 15.03 8.90 -1.51
CA GLU A 74 16.24 9.32 -0.76
C GLU A 74 15.92 9.88 0.63
N THR A 75 14.78 10.56 0.74
CA THR A 75 14.25 11.06 2.01
C THR A 75 12.87 10.47 2.24
N VAL A 76 12.69 9.86 3.40
CA VAL A 76 11.47 9.19 3.82
C VAL A 76 10.90 9.87 5.04
N PHE A 77 9.60 10.14 5.05
CA PHE A 77 8.95 10.67 6.24
C PHE A 77 8.33 9.56 7.09
N PHE A 78 8.31 9.81 8.39
CA PHE A 78 7.70 8.93 9.36
C PHE A 78 6.86 9.73 10.37
N TYR A 79 5.63 9.27 10.58
CA TYR A 79 4.81 9.71 11.70
C TYR A 79 4.74 8.56 12.70
N PRO A 80 5.40 8.70 13.86
CA PRO A 80 5.43 7.64 14.85
C PRO A 80 4.04 7.41 15.48
N GLU A 81 3.90 6.29 16.16
CA GLU A 81 2.66 5.90 16.85
C GLU A 81 2.29 6.86 17.99
N LYS A 82 3.28 7.54 18.55
CA LYS A 82 3.10 8.56 19.60
C LYS A 82 3.63 9.90 19.11
N GLY A 83 2.82 10.94 19.29
CA GLY A 83 3.13 12.26 18.81
C GLY A 83 2.50 12.58 17.45
N LEU A 84 2.59 13.84 17.05
CA LEU A 84 1.99 14.34 15.80
C LEU A 84 3.05 14.84 14.81
N ASP A 85 4.31 14.90 15.23
CA ASP A 85 5.38 15.49 14.45
C ASP A 85 5.82 14.55 13.34
N ARG A 86 5.97 15.13 12.16
CA ARG A 86 6.59 14.46 11.02
C ARG A 86 8.10 14.46 11.21
N LEU A 87 8.67 13.27 11.19
CA LEU A 87 10.12 13.07 11.16
C LEU A 87 10.56 12.76 9.71
N GLU A 88 11.77 13.13 9.36
CA GLU A 88 12.37 12.84 8.06
C GLU A 88 13.72 12.16 8.24
N PHE A 89 13.96 11.14 7.42
CA PHE A 89 15.17 10.31 7.47
C PHE A 89 15.74 10.13 6.07
N ASP A 90 17.04 10.20 5.96
CA ASP A 90 17.77 9.55 4.85
C ASP A 90 17.81 8.03 5.09
N LEU A 91 18.18 7.26 4.07
CA LEU A 91 18.15 5.79 4.17
C LEU A 91 19.10 5.24 5.26
N PRO A 92 20.34 5.74 5.45
CA PRO A 92 21.17 5.31 6.56
C PRO A 92 20.54 5.55 7.93
N SER A 93 19.98 6.73 8.16
CA SER A 93 19.31 7.07 9.43
C SER A 93 18.03 6.24 9.65
N LEU A 94 17.31 5.90 8.58
CA LEU A 94 16.15 5.01 8.65
C LEU A 94 16.55 3.59 9.07
N ILE A 95 17.69 3.07 8.57
CA ILE A 95 18.24 1.78 8.98
C ILE A 95 18.59 1.80 10.47
N GLU A 96 19.25 2.84 10.95
CA GLU A 96 19.62 2.95 12.37
C GLU A 96 18.37 3.07 13.27
N LEU A 97 17.34 3.78 12.82
CA LEU A 97 16.04 3.81 13.50
C LEU A 97 15.45 2.40 13.59
N ALA A 98 15.39 1.66 12.49
CA ALA A 98 14.86 0.30 12.47
C ALA A 98 15.63 -0.65 13.42
N LYS A 99 16.96 -0.57 13.43
CA LYS A 99 17.81 -1.32 14.36
C LYS A 99 17.50 -0.98 15.82
N SER A 100 17.38 0.31 16.14
CA SER A 100 17.04 0.76 17.50
C SER A 100 15.66 0.27 17.95
N MET A 101 14.70 0.19 17.02
CA MET A 101 13.36 -0.35 17.30
C MET A 101 13.38 -1.86 17.56
N HIS A 102 14.34 -2.60 16.99
CA HIS A 102 14.49 -4.04 17.21
C HIS A 102 15.33 -4.40 18.46
N GLU A 103 16.18 -3.47 18.92
CA GLU A 103 17.14 -3.73 20.01
C GLU A 103 16.53 -4.38 21.25
N PRO A 104 15.33 -3.99 21.75
CA PRO A 104 14.74 -4.58 22.95
C PRO A 104 14.17 -5.99 22.76
N TYR A 105 14.04 -6.46 21.49
CA TYR A 105 13.26 -7.65 21.17
C TYR A 105 14.11 -8.78 20.63
N ASP A 106 13.74 -10.02 21.00
CA ASP A 106 14.26 -11.25 20.39
C ASP A 106 13.58 -11.50 19.03
N SER A 107 12.29 -11.21 18.95
CA SER A 107 11.53 -11.36 17.72
C SER A 107 10.26 -10.49 17.73
N ILE A 108 9.80 -10.17 16.53
CA ILE A 108 8.53 -9.49 16.27
C ILE A 108 7.73 -10.38 15.31
N ARG A 109 6.42 -10.48 15.54
CA ARG A 109 5.50 -11.19 14.63
C ARG A 109 4.34 -10.27 14.27
N ARG A 110 3.98 -10.25 13.00
CA ARG A 110 2.81 -9.53 12.50
C ARG A 110 1.80 -10.48 11.88
N ASN A 111 0.53 -10.18 12.10
CA ASN A 111 -0.59 -10.79 11.39
C ASN A 111 -1.39 -9.68 10.72
N VAL A 112 -1.22 -9.53 9.41
CA VAL A 112 -1.91 -8.55 8.57
C VAL A 112 -3.28 -9.11 8.22
N TYR A 113 -4.34 -8.27 8.34
CA TYR A 113 -5.72 -8.70 8.10
C TYR A 113 -6.17 -8.45 6.67
N ASP A 114 -5.89 -7.26 6.17
CA ASP A 114 -6.22 -6.85 4.80
C ASP A 114 -5.22 -5.77 4.32
N VAL A 115 -5.27 -5.44 3.03
CA VAL A 115 -4.47 -4.39 2.43
C VAL A 115 -5.29 -3.66 1.38
N ILE A 116 -5.31 -2.33 1.47
CA ILE A 116 -6.14 -1.48 0.61
C ILE A 116 -5.28 -0.38 -0.01
N PRO A 117 -4.91 -0.47 -1.30
CA PRO A 117 -4.25 0.60 -2.04
C PRO A 117 -5.29 1.58 -2.60
N VAL A 118 -5.08 2.88 -2.40
CA VAL A 118 -5.91 3.95 -2.97
C VAL A 118 -5.06 5.07 -3.55
N VAL A 119 -5.56 5.73 -4.58
CA VAL A 119 -4.93 6.89 -5.22
C VAL A 119 -5.82 8.11 -4.99
N PRO A 120 -5.33 9.18 -4.34
CA PRO A 120 -6.10 10.40 -4.16
C PRO A 120 -6.14 11.23 -5.45
N SER A 121 -7.30 11.78 -5.81
CA SER A 121 -7.49 12.55 -7.06
C SER A 121 -6.71 13.86 -7.15
N HIS A 122 -6.21 14.37 -6.03
CA HIS A 122 -5.36 15.57 -6.01
C HIS A 122 -3.88 15.28 -6.27
N ASP A 123 -3.49 14.00 -6.30
CA ASP A 123 -2.09 13.59 -6.50
C ASP A 123 -2.07 12.14 -7.05
N GLU A 124 -2.17 12.02 -8.37
CA GLU A 124 -2.28 10.73 -9.06
C GLU A 124 -0.98 9.91 -9.03
N ASP A 125 0.16 10.56 -8.75
CA ASP A 125 1.45 9.88 -8.58
C ASP A 125 1.60 9.24 -7.19
N LEU A 126 0.68 9.53 -6.27
CA LEU A 126 0.69 9.01 -4.92
C LEU A 126 -0.26 7.82 -4.79
N THR A 127 0.23 6.69 -4.31
CA THR A 127 -0.60 5.61 -3.78
C THR A 127 -0.48 5.58 -2.26
N VAL A 128 -1.62 5.55 -1.58
CA VAL A 128 -1.69 5.32 -0.13
C VAL A 128 -2.14 3.89 0.10
N VAL A 129 -1.25 3.08 0.66
CA VAL A 129 -1.56 1.70 1.03
C VAL A 129 -1.88 1.65 2.51
N MET A 130 -3.06 1.17 2.83
CA MET A 130 -3.57 1.07 4.20
C MET A 130 -3.70 -0.39 4.60
N PHE A 131 -3.20 -0.75 5.78
CA PHE A 131 -3.43 -2.08 6.32
C PHE A 131 -3.39 -2.11 7.85
N PRO A 132 -4.37 -2.79 8.47
CA PRO A 132 -4.39 -3.11 9.88
C PRO A 132 -3.67 -4.44 10.14
N PHE A 133 -3.00 -4.53 11.27
CA PHE A 133 -2.37 -5.76 11.74
C PHE A 133 -2.28 -5.82 13.25
N THR A 134 -2.14 -7.03 13.80
CA THR A 134 -1.65 -7.23 15.16
C THR A 134 -0.16 -7.50 15.12
N GLU A 135 0.55 -6.97 16.11
CA GLU A 135 1.98 -7.18 16.32
C GLU A 135 2.22 -7.73 17.71
N THR A 136 2.94 -8.84 17.77
CA THR A 136 3.42 -9.42 19.03
C THR A 136 4.93 -9.27 19.06
N ARG A 137 5.44 -8.63 20.10
CA ARG A 137 6.87 -8.39 20.35
C ARG A 137 7.32 -9.24 21.52
N TYR A 138 8.34 -10.03 21.30
CA TYR A 138 8.97 -10.87 22.33
C TYR A 138 10.23 -10.17 22.80
N ARG A 139 10.19 -9.61 24.01
CA ARG A 139 11.30 -8.85 24.58
C ARG A 139 12.40 -9.78 25.10
N LYS A 140 13.63 -9.30 25.11
CA LYS A 140 14.83 -10.00 25.65
C LYS A 140 14.74 -10.25 27.14
N ASP A 141 13.95 -9.48 27.90
CA ASP A 141 13.68 -9.68 29.33
C ASP A 141 12.56 -10.70 29.61
N GLY A 142 11.96 -11.29 28.56
CA GLY A 142 10.91 -12.29 28.63
C GLY A 142 9.49 -11.73 28.63
N GLU A 143 9.31 -10.41 28.64
CA GLU A 143 8.00 -9.77 28.51
C GLU A 143 7.46 -9.93 27.08
N ILE A 144 6.14 -10.02 26.95
CA ILE A 144 5.44 -10.09 25.66
C ILE A 144 4.50 -8.90 25.57
N GLU A 145 4.74 -8.07 24.56
CA GLU A 145 3.91 -6.92 24.23
C GLU A 145 2.99 -7.27 23.07
N ARG A 146 1.76 -6.76 23.09
CA ARG A 146 0.79 -6.92 21.99
C ARG A 146 0.15 -5.60 21.64
N TYR A 147 0.10 -5.34 20.34
CA TYR A 147 -0.45 -4.11 19.78
C TYR A 147 -1.35 -4.41 18.60
N ARG A 148 -2.34 -3.54 18.40
CA ARG A 148 -3.04 -3.39 17.13
C ARG A 148 -2.55 -2.14 16.45
N PHE A 149 -2.18 -2.29 15.19
CA PHE A 149 -1.71 -1.18 14.37
C PHE A 149 -2.63 -0.96 13.18
N TYR A 150 -2.68 0.31 12.78
CA TYR A 150 -3.15 0.74 11.47
C TYR A 150 -2.05 1.57 10.85
N GLU A 151 -1.53 1.15 9.70
CA GLU A 151 -0.49 1.88 8.98
C GLU A 151 -1.01 2.42 7.65
N ARG A 152 -0.46 3.56 7.26
CA ARG A 152 -0.54 4.09 5.90
C ARG A 152 0.86 4.22 5.35
N HIS A 153 1.10 3.54 4.24
CA HIS A 153 2.32 3.64 3.46
C HIS A 153 2.05 4.53 2.27
N TYR A 154 2.90 5.51 2.11
CA TYR A 154 2.82 6.49 1.02
C TYR A 154 3.85 6.08 -0.03
N ILE A 155 3.38 5.71 -1.23
CA ILE A 155 4.21 5.22 -2.32
C ILE A 155 4.13 6.20 -3.47
N ARG A 156 5.28 6.63 -3.96
CA ARG A 156 5.40 7.59 -5.05
C ARG A 156 6.42 7.09 -6.06
N GLY A 157 6.03 7.03 -7.34
CA GLY A 157 6.89 6.50 -8.39
C GLY A 157 7.38 5.07 -8.12
N GLY A 158 6.53 4.23 -7.51
CA GLY A 158 6.86 2.85 -7.17
C GLY A 158 7.82 2.69 -5.97
N LYS A 159 8.07 3.76 -5.18
CA LYS A 159 8.97 3.74 -4.03
C LYS A 159 8.27 4.24 -2.77
N ILE A 160 8.68 3.73 -1.62
CA ILE A 160 8.17 4.17 -0.32
C ILE A 160 8.67 5.58 -0.04
N ALA A 161 7.74 6.53 0.09
CA ALA A 161 8.00 7.93 0.41
C ALA A 161 7.82 8.20 1.92
N GLY A 162 7.05 7.37 2.61
CA GLY A 162 6.83 7.52 4.03
C GLY A 162 5.81 6.56 4.62
N VAL A 163 5.75 6.58 5.93
CA VAL A 163 4.83 5.75 6.73
C VAL A 163 4.18 6.58 7.82
N ARG A 164 2.90 6.36 8.03
CA ARG A 164 2.17 6.86 9.20
C ARG A 164 1.58 5.69 9.97
N LYS A 165 1.74 5.71 11.29
CA LYS A 165 1.37 4.61 12.16
C LYS A 165 0.47 5.08 13.29
N TRP A 166 -0.55 4.29 13.62
CA TRP A 166 -1.38 4.43 14.81
C TRP A 166 -1.37 3.10 15.55
N SER A 167 -1.34 3.17 16.88
CA SER A 167 -1.34 1.97 17.72
C SER A 167 -2.42 2.02 18.77
N GLN A 168 -2.87 0.84 19.17
CA GLN A 168 -3.65 0.57 20.37
C GLN A 168 -2.96 -0.59 21.09
N GLU A 169 -2.60 -0.35 22.35
CA GLU A 169 -2.07 -1.37 23.25
C GLU A 169 -3.20 -2.30 23.72
N GLU A 170 -2.95 -3.60 23.81
CA GLU A 170 -3.89 -4.60 24.31
C GLU A 170 -3.64 -4.92 25.80
#